data_255f715b083fab49c0832f585e8dd0d9
#
_entry.id   255f715b083fab49c0832f585e8dd0d9
#
_cell.length_a   1.000
_cell.length_b   1.000
_cell.length_c   1.000
_cell.angle_alpha   90.00
_cell.angle_beta   90.00
_cell.angle_gamma   90.00
#
_symmetry.space_group_name_H-M   'P 1'
#
loop_
_entity.id
_entity.type
_entity.pdbx_description
1 polymer ?
#
loop_
_entity_poly.entity_id
_entity_poly.type
_entity_poly.pdbx_seq_one_letter_code
_entity_poly.pdbx_strand_id
1 'polypeptide(L)'
;NDENKNLIEVVLIPSKSHNTICVSVQVGCAMSKSSACIHCATGTQLLVKNLSASEIVMQMMIAKRYLNDFGDQRLIKNCVIMGSGESLTNYENVKEFIKILMEQEGIHMGKKSITLSTIGIPDKIKKFADEVGVYLALSLHSGDNAKRNKIIPINKKYPLKEVIESCKYY
;
A
#
# COMPACT_ATOMS: atom_id res chain seq x y z
N ASN A 1 16.69 -23.33 -12.66
CA ASN A 1 15.27 -23.34 -13.07
C ASN A 1 14.42 -23.04 -11.86
N ASP A 2 14.17 -21.74 -11.57
CA ASP A 2 13.23 -21.32 -10.53
C ASP A 2 11.81 -21.35 -11.11
N GLU A 3 11.14 -22.48 -10.94
CA GLU A 3 9.74 -22.66 -11.37
C GLU A 3 8.72 -21.92 -10.48
N ASN A 4 9.16 -21.27 -9.39
CA ASN A 4 8.34 -20.48 -8.47
C ASN A 4 8.75 -19.00 -8.46
N LYS A 5 8.71 -18.35 -9.61
CA LYS A 5 8.88 -16.89 -9.64
C LYS A 5 7.62 -16.21 -9.14
N ASN A 6 7.62 -15.87 -7.85
CA ASN A 6 6.62 -14.98 -7.26
C ASN A 6 6.78 -13.58 -7.87
N LEU A 7 5.91 -13.23 -8.79
CA LEU A 7 5.91 -11.92 -9.44
C LEU A 7 5.11 -10.93 -8.61
N ILE A 8 5.63 -9.72 -8.52
CA ILE A 8 4.94 -8.55 -7.98
C ILE A 8 4.97 -7.44 -9.01
N GLU A 9 3.99 -6.57 -8.95
CA GLU A 9 3.88 -5.44 -9.84
C GLU A 9 4.42 -4.18 -9.17
N VAL A 10 5.22 -3.40 -9.92
CA VAL A 10 5.69 -2.06 -9.54
C VAL A 10 5.33 -1.13 -10.68
N VAL A 11 4.64 -0.05 -10.39
CA VAL A 11 4.21 0.90 -11.42
C VAL A 11 4.88 2.25 -11.22
N LEU A 12 5.54 2.73 -12.26
CA LEU A 12 6.07 4.08 -12.31
C LEU A 12 5.07 4.96 -13.08
N ILE A 13 4.55 5.98 -12.40
CA ILE A 13 3.52 6.88 -12.91
C ILE A 13 4.17 8.23 -13.21
N PRO A 14 4.44 8.55 -14.49
CA PRO A 14 5.06 9.80 -14.86
C PRO A 14 4.07 10.98 -14.76
N SER A 15 4.59 12.13 -14.36
CA SER A 15 3.90 13.43 -14.39
C SER A 15 4.81 14.47 -15.04
N LYS A 16 4.29 15.67 -15.31
CA LYS A 16 5.06 16.76 -15.96
C LYS A 16 6.31 17.18 -15.20
N SER A 17 6.29 17.09 -13.86
CA SER A 17 7.37 17.60 -13.00
C SER A 17 8.03 16.56 -12.10
N HIS A 18 7.47 15.36 -12.01
CA HIS A 18 7.96 14.30 -11.12
C HIS A 18 7.34 12.96 -11.47
N ASN A 19 7.86 11.88 -10.87
CA ASN A 19 7.26 10.56 -10.96
C ASN A 19 6.70 10.14 -9.60
N THR A 20 5.65 9.33 -9.63
CA THR A 20 5.11 8.61 -8.48
C THR A 20 5.39 7.13 -8.65
N ILE A 21 5.92 6.48 -7.63
CA ILE A 21 6.05 5.03 -7.63
C ILE A 21 4.86 4.41 -6.88
N CYS A 22 4.28 3.37 -7.46
CA CYS A 22 3.28 2.52 -6.81
C CYS A 22 3.92 1.17 -6.49
N VAL A 23 3.96 0.82 -5.19
CA VAL A 23 4.63 -0.39 -4.70
C VAL A 23 3.64 -1.41 -4.17
N SER A 24 4.01 -2.70 -4.31
CA SER A 24 3.30 -3.84 -3.75
C SER A 24 3.82 -4.19 -2.36
N VAL A 25 2.97 -4.79 -1.52
CA VAL A 25 3.31 -5.18 -0.15
C VAL A 25 3.14 -6.67 0.13
N GLN A 26 2.53 -7.40 -0.80
CA GLN A 26 2.32 -8.85 -0.71
C GLN A 26 2.50 -9.51 -2.07
N VAL A 27 2.88 -10.77 -2.08
CA VAL A 27 2.69 -11.66 -3.22
C VAL A 27 1.30 -12.29 -3.08
N GLY A 28 0.38 -11.91 -3.98
CA GLY A 28 -1.05 -12.15 -3.80
C GLY A 28 -1.67 -11.16 -2.80
N CYS A 29 -2.76 -11.53 -2.16
CA CYS A 29 -3.45 -10.66 -1.20
C CYS A 29 -4.01 -11.43 -0.01
N ALA A 30 -3.83 -10.88 1.21
CA ALA A 30 -4.42 -11.43 2.43
C ALA A 30 -5.95 -11.43 2.42
N MET A 31 -6.57 -10.60 1.58
CA MET A 31 -8.03 -10.55 1.37
C MET A 31 -8.49 -11.50 0.25
N SER A 32 -7.71 -12.51 -0.11
CA SER A 32 -8.11 -13.52 -1.09
C SER A 32 -9.18 -14.48 -0.57
N LYS A 33 -9.67 -15.37 -1.41
CA LYS A 33 -10.73 -16.36 -1.10
C LYS A 33 -12.06 -15.65 -0.78
N SER A 34 -12.70 -16.03 0.32
CA SER A 34 -14.02 -15.53 0.73
C SER A 34 -14.05 -14.02 1.09
N SER A 35 -12.89 -13.41 1.28
CA SER A 35 -12.76 -11.97 1.58
C SER A 35 -12.29 -11.16 0.37
N ALA A 36 -12.15 -11.78 -0.81
CA ALA A 36 -11.66 -11.12 -2.01
C ALA A 36 -12.55 -9.95 -2.43
N CYS A 37 -11.92 -8.82 -2.73
CA CYS A 37 -12.60 -7.68 -3.35
C CYS A 37 -12.98 -8.06 -4.78
N ILE A 38 -14.26 -7.94 -5.14
CA ILE A 38 -14.79 -8.45 -6.43
C ILE A 38 -14.23 -7.74 -7.66
N HIS A 39 -13.71 -6.53 -7.50
CA HIS A 39 -13.16 -5.69 -8.58
C HIS A 39 -11.64 -5.80 -8.71
N CYS A 40 -10.97 -6.56 -7.83
CA CYS A 40 -9.51 -6.56 -7.73
C CYS A 40 -8.91 -7.85 -8.33
N ALA A 41 -8.07 -7.71 -9.36
CA ALA A 41 -7.38 -8.84 -9.96
C ALA A 41 -6.48 -9.59 -8.94
N THR A 42 -5.78 -8.84 -8.08
CA THR A 42 -4.96 -9.45 -7.02
C THR A 42 -5.80 -10.20 -5.97
N GLY A 43 -7.07 -9.84 -5.80
CA GLY A 43 -7.99 -10.56 -4.90
C GLY A 43 -8.23 -12.02 -5.31
N THR A 44 -8.02 -12.37 -6.58
CA THR A 44 -8.11 -13.76 -7.07
C THR A 44 -6.86 -14.58 -6.75
N GLN A 45 -5.75 -13.91 -6.41
CA GLN A 45 -4.47 -14.54 -6.11
C GLN A 45 -4.36 -14.82 -4.61
N LEU A 46 -4.10 -16.08 -4.27
CA LEU A 46 -3.87 -16.44 -2.87
C LEU A 46 -2.65 -15.71 -2.33
N LEU A 47 -2.71 -15.35 -1.05
CA LEU A 47 -1.53 -14.84 -0.35
C LEU A 47 -0.44 -15.92 -0.31
N VAL A 48 0.69 -15.64 -0.94
CA VAL A 48 1.89 -16.46 -0.86
C VAL A 48 2.75 -16.02 0.31
N LYS A 49 3.04 -14.70 0.37
CA LYS A 49 3.79 -14.11 1.50
C LYS A 49 3.57 -12.60 1.64
N ASN A 50 3.82 -12.09 2.82
CA ASN A 50 4.08 -10.68 3.05
C ASN A 50 5.49 -10.33 2.55
N LEU A 51 5.63 -9.21 1.85
CA LEU A 51 6.95 -8.69 1.51
C LEU A 51 7.60 -8.08 2.75
N SER A 52 8.88 -8.35 2.95
CA SER A 52 9.69 -7.68 3.96
C SER A 52 9.90 -6.20 3.61
N ALA A 53 10.25 -5.38 4.59
CA ALA A 53 10.56 -3.97 4.34
C ALA A 53 11.64 -3.80 3.25
N SER A 54 12.68 -4.65 3.26
CA SER A 54 13.74 -4.63 2.25
C SER A 54 13.24 -4.98 0.85
N GLU A 55 12.33 -5.95 0.72
CA GLU A 55 11.73 -6.30 -0.59
C GLU A 55 10.84 -5.16 -1.12
N ILE A 56 10.17 -4.41 -0.23
CA ILE A 56 9.39 -3.25 -0.63
C ILE A 56 10.32 -2.10 -1.02
N VAL A 57 11.40 -1.83 -0.27
CA VAL A 57 12.43 -0.84 -0.60
C VAL A 57 13.09 -1.16 -1.95
N MET A 58 13.34 -2.43 -2.24
CA MET A 58 13.97 -2.83 -3.51
C MET A 58 13.15 -2.39 -4.72
N GLN A 59 11.82 -2.35 -4.64
CA GLN A 59 10.96 -1.84 -5.70
C GLN A 59 11.27 -0.35 -5.99
N MET A 60 11.44 0.46 -4.95
CA MET A 60 11.87 1.86 -5.07
C MET A 60 13.26 1.95 -5.71
N MET A 61 14.20 1.12 -5.28
CA MET A 61 15.57 1.14 -5.81
C MET A 61 15.64 0.74 -7.27
N ILE A 62 14.83 -0.24 -7.70
CA ILE A 62 14.71 -0.63 -9.11
C ILE A 62 14.17 0.54 -9.96
N ALA A 63 13.13 1.22 -9.48
CA ALA A 63 12.57 2.38 -10.18
C ALA A 63 13.57 3.55 -10.26
N LYS A 64 14.29 3.85 -9.17
CA LYS A 64 15.36 4.86 -9.15
C LYS A 64 16.47 4.52 -10.14
N ARG A 65 16.88 3.25 -10.18
CA ARG A 65 17.89 2.77 -11.13
C ARG A 65 17.42 2.90 -12.58
N TYR A 66 16.18 2.55 -12.87
CA TYR A 66 15.58 2.68 -14.21
C TYR A 66 15.58 4.12 -14.70
N LEU A 67 15.32 5.09 -13.81
CA LEU A 67 15.30 6.52 -14.11
C LEU A 67 16.68 7.19 -14.00
N ASN A 68 17.72 6.48 -13.56
CA ASN A 68 19.01 7.05 -13.17
C ASN A 68 18.86 8.17 -12.09
N ASP A 69 17.94 7.99 -11.12
CA ASP A 69 17.53 8.95 -10.10
C ASP A 69 18.43 8.91 -8.84
N PHE A 70 19.74 9.13 -9.03
CA PHE A 70 20.74 9.16 -7.95
C PHE A 70 21.47 10.51 -7.82
N GLY A 71 21.09 11.51 -8.61
CA GLY A 71 21.62 12.85 -8.54
C GLY A 71 20.81 13.78 -7.61
N ASP A 72 21.16 15.07 -7.64
CA ASP A 72 20.51 16.10 -6.82
C ASP A 72 19.04 16.34 -7.19
N GLN A 73 18.67 16.10 -8.43
CA GLN A 73 17.28 16.15 -8.87
C GLN A 73 16.59 14.83 -8.53
N ARG A 74 15.67 14.88 -7.57
CA ARG A 74 14.84 13.73 -7.23
C ARG A 74 13.71 13.60 -8.26
N LEU A 75 13.79 12.58 -9.12
CA LEU A 75 12.79 12.31 -10.14
C LEU A 75 11.56 11.62 -9.58
N ILE A 76 11.73 10.72 -8.59
CA ILE A 76 10.62 10.10 -7.85
C ILE A 76 10.36 10.95 -6.61
N LYS A 77 9.23 11.67 -6.61
CA LYS A 77 8.83 12.56 -5.49
C LYS A 77 7.74 11.99 -4.63
N ASN A 78 6.94 11.05 -5.13
CA ASN A 78 5.83 10.45 -4.40
C ASN A 78 5.91 8.93 -4.41
N CYS A 79 5.44 8.33 -3.31
CA CYS A 79 5.27 6.89 -3.18
C CYS A 79 3.83 6.59 -2.76
N VAL A 80 3.14 5.74 -3.50
CA VAL A 80 1.82 5.23 -3.13
C VAL A 80 1.91 3.72 -2.88
N ILE A 81 1.40 3.28 -1.75
CA ILE A 81 1.37 1.88 -1.36
C ILE A 81 -0.01 1.34 -1.76
N MET A 82 -0.17 1.10 -3.09
CA MET A 82 -1.44 0.79 -3.75
C MET A 82 -1.30 -0.37 -4.75
N GLY A 83 -0.19 -1.09 -4.73
CA GLY A 83 0.03 -2.29 -5.53
C GLY A 83 -0.65 -3.52 -4.93
N SER A 84 -0.07 -4.69 -5.14
CA SER A 84 -0.62 -5.96 -4.66
C SER A 84 -0.58 -6.07 -3.14
N GLY A 85 -1.71 -6.48 -2.55
CA GLY A 85 -1.85 -6.76 -1.12
C GLY A 85 -2.61 -5.71 -0.33
N GLU A 86 -3.02 -6.07 0.89
CA GLU A 86 -3.60 -5.15 1.87
C GLU A 86 -2.52 -4.67 2.83
N SER A 87 -2.20 -3.39 2.76
CA SER A 87 -1.08 -2.78 3.47
C SER A 87 -1.13 -3.00 4.98
N LEU A 88 -2.30 -2.84 5.59
CA LEU A 88 -2.45 -2.97 7.04
C LEU A 88 -2.39 -4.43 7.54
N THR A 89 -2.43 -5.43 6.66
CA THR A 89 -2.17 -6.83 7.06
C THR A 89 -0.68 -7.16 7.08
N ASN A 90 0.14 -6.36 6.41
CA ASN A 90 1.61 -6.43 6.47
C ASN A 90 2.20 -5.24 7.27
N TYR A 91 1.57 -4.91 8.39
CA TYR A 91 1.73 -3.66 9.13
C TYR A 91 3.18 -3.31 9.47
N GLU A 92 3.89 -4.22 10.13
CA GLU A 92 5.25 -3.90 10.64
C GLU A 92 6.26 -3.69 9.51
N ASN A 93 6.20 -4.50 8.44
CA ASN A 93 7.08 -4.32 7.28
C ASN A 93 6.76 -3.02 6.53
N VAL A 94 5.47 -2.67 6.39
CA VAL A 94 5.04 -1.42 5.74
C VAL A 94 5.45 -0.21 6.58
N LYS A 95 5.31 -0.27 7.90
CA LYS A 95 5.79 0.78 8.81
C LYS A 95 7.28 0.99 8.69
N GLU A 96 8.06 -0.08 8.69
CA GLU A 96 9.52 -0.03 8.56
C GLU A 96 9.95 0.49 7.18
N PHE A 97 9.29 0.05 6.11
CA PHE A 97 9.49 0.59 4.76
C PHE A 97 9.30 2.11 4.72
N ILE A 98 8.21 2.62 5.33
CA ILE A 98 7.93 4.06 5.35
C ILE A 98 9.01 4.82 6.15
N LYS A 99 9.49 4.27 7.26
CA LYS A 99 10.61 4.88 8.02
C LYS A 99 11.87 4.98 7.16
N ILE A 100 12.21 3.91 6.42
CA ILE A 100 13.36 3.91 5.51
C ILE A 100 13.20 4.98 4.41
N LEU A 101 11.98 5.16 3.86
CA LEU A 101 11.73 6.23 2.89
C LEU A 101 11.94 7.62 3.46
N MET A 102 11.62 7.82 4.74
CA MET A 102 11.72 9.12 5.42
C MET A 102 13.12 9.40 5.98
N GLU A 103 14.02 8.41 6.01
CA GLU A 103 15.37 8.58 6.57
C GLU A 103 16.11 9.72 5.90
N GLN A 104 16.66 10.65 6.71
CA GLN A 104 17.27 11.90 6.23
C GLN A 104 18.52 11.66 5.38
N GLU A 105 19.36 10.70 5.81
CA GLU A 105 20.58 10.32 5.09
C GLU A 105 20.32 9.31 3.94
N GLY A 106 19.06 8.97 3.72
CA GLY A 106 18.62 8.00 2.72
C GLY A 106 17.79 8.61 1.58
N ILE A 107 16.60 8.05 1.36
CA ILE A 107 15.68 8.50 0.30
C ILE A 107 15.08 9.87 0.64
N HIS A 108 14.92 10.17 1.92
CA HIS A 108 14.47 11.46 2.48
C HIS A 108 13.14 11.94 1.88
N MET A 109 12.15 11.08 1.86
CA MET A 109 10.82 11.41 1.37
C MET A 109 9.98 11.99 2.50
N GLY A 110 9.33 13.14 2.26
CA GLY A 110 8.46 13.76 3.25
C GLY A 110 7.16 12.96 3.50
N LYS A 111 6.60 13.02 4.70
CA LYS A 111 5.33 12.35 5.05
C LYS A 111 4.21 12.61 4.05
N LYS A 112 4.09 13.84 3.54
CA LYS A 112 3.08 14.26 2.56
C LYS A 112 3.32 13.72 1.14
N SER A 113 4.45 13.10 0.90
CA SER A 113 4.78 12.45 -0.37
C SER A 113 4.50 10.95 -0.35
N ILE A 114 4.03 10.42 0.77
CA ILE A 114 3.75 8.99 0.94
C ILE A 114 2.27 8.81 1.22
N THR A 115 1.60 7.92 0.48
CA THR A 115 0.19 7.58 0.70
C THR A 115 0.05 6.07 0.88
N LEU A 116 -0.55 5.66 1.98
CA LEU A 116 -0.94 4.28 2.23
C LEU A 116 -2.39 4.08 1.84
N SER A 117 -2.68 3.03 1.07
CA SER A 117 -4.05 2.60 0.79
C SER A 117 -4.46 1.40 1.64
N THR A 118 -5.72 1.37 2.03
CA THR A 118 -6.33 0.24 2.76
C THR A 118 -7.80 0.09 2.43
N ILE A 119 -8.31 -1.14 2.52
CA ILE A 119 -9.75 -1.44 2.45
C ILE A 119 -10.50 -1.04 3.74
N GLY A 120 -9.77 -0.71 4.81
CA GLY A 120 -10.34 -0.29 6.09
C GLY A 120 -10.32 -1.38 7.16
N ILE A 121 -9.28 -1.37 8.00
CA ILE A 121 -9.15 -2.19 9.22
C ILE A 121 -9.07 -1.20 10.39
N PRO A 122 -10.19 -0.92 11.11
CA PRO A 122 -10.32 0.24 11.99
C PRO A 122 -9.22 0.37 13.04
N ASP A 123 -8.94 -0.69 13.79
CA ASP A 123 -7.93 -0.65 14.86
C ASP A 123 -6.52 -0.36 14.30
N LYS A 124 -6.22 -0.92 13.12
CA LYS A 124 -4.93 -0.69 12.47
C LYS A 124 -4.82 0.69 11.85
N ILE A 125 -5.93 1.28 11.37
CA ILE A 125 -5.95 2.67 10.90
C ILE A 125 -5.59 3.60 12.05
N LYS A 126 -6.23 3.45 13.22
CA LYS A 126 -5.93 4.28 14.40
C LYS A 126 -4.48 4.12 14.85
N LYS A 127 -4.01 2.87 15.00
CA LYS A 127 -2.62 2.59 15.33
C LYS A 127 -1.64 3.24 14.34
N PHE A 128 -1.98 3.21 13.04
CA PHE A 128 -1.14 3.78 11.99
C PHE A 128 -1.11 5.32 12.02
N ALA A 129 -2.22 5.96 12.42
CA ALA A 129 -2.28 7.41 12.67
C ALA A 129 -1.26 7.81 13.75
N ASP A 130 -1.26 7.09 14.86
CA ASP A 130 -0.41 7.41 16.03
C ASP A 130 1.08 7.13 15.76
N GLU A 131 1.39 6.05 15.04
CA GLU A 131 2.78 5.58 14.89
C GLU A 131 3.48 6.12 13.65
N VAL A 132 2.75 6.47 12.59
CA VAL A 132 3.35 6.79 11.27
C VAL A 132 2.86 8.14 10.73
N GLY A 133 1.56 8.30 10.49
CA GLY A 133 0.94 9.57 10.12
C GLY A 133 1.35 10.08 8.74
N VAL A 134 1.43 9.23 7.70
CA VAL A 134 1.51 9.61 6.29
C VAL A 134 0.11 9.76 5.71
N TYR A 135 -0.08 10.14 4.46
CA TYR A 135 -1.42 10.20 3.88
C TYR A 135 -2.09 8.83 3.83
N LEU A 136 -3.38 8.80 4.16
CA LEU A 136 -4.24 7.62 4.09
C LEU A 136 -5.22 7.73 2.92
N ALA A 137 -5.32 6.68 2.13
CA ALA A 137 -6.34 6.51 1.10
C ALA A 137 -7.24 5.32 1.46
N LEU A 138 -8.53 5.56 1.61
CA LEU A 138 -9.49 4.50 1.85
C LEU A 138 -10.07 3.98 0.53
N SER A 139 -9.92 2.69 0.28
CA SER A 139 -10.65 1.97 -0.79
C SER A 139 -12.13 1.85 -0.40
N LEU A 140 -12.87 2.96 -0.56
CA LEU A 140 -14.26 3.07 -0.11
C LEU A 140 -15.23 2.28 -0.99
N HIS A 141 -15.15 2.47 -2.30
CA HIS A 141 -15.96 1.87 -3.37
C HIS A 141 -17.48 2.03 -3.26
N SER A 142 -18.05 2.20 -2.06
CA SER A 142 -19.47 2.52 -1.86
C SER A 142 -19.69 3.20 -0.51
N GLY A 143 -20.49 4.25 -0.51
CA GLY A 143 -21.03 4.89 0.71
C GLY A 143 -22.23 4.15 1.31
N ASP A 144 -22.76 3.13 0.63
CA ASP A 144 -23.82 2.26 1.11
C ASP A 144 -23.20 0.98 1.71
N ASN A 145 -23.51 0.70 2.98
CA ASN A 145 -22.92 -0.44 3.70
C ASN A 145 -23.30 -1.79 3.09
N ALA A 146 -24.53 -1.95 2.61
CA ALA A 146 -25.00 -3.20 2.01
C ALA A 146 -24.35 -3.45 0.64
N LYS A 147 -24.17 -2.41 -0.17
CA LYS A 147 -23.41 -2.47 -1.43
C LYS A 147 -21.94 -2.75 -1.16
N ARG A 148 -21.34 -2.08 -0.16
CA ARG A 148 -19.95 -2.29 0.21
C ARG A 148 -19.69 -3.72 0.68
N ASN A 149 -20.61 -4.34 1.42
CA ASN A 149 -20.53 -5.75 1.82
C ASN A 149 -20.41 -6.72 0.62
N LYS A 150 -21.00 -6.35 -0.52
CA LYS A 150 -20.92 -7.15 -1.76
C LYS A 150 -19.60 -6.93 -2.49
N ILE A 151 -19.07 -5.70 -2.47
CA ILE A 151 -17.86 -5.31 -3.22
C ILE A 151 -16.59 -5.67 -2.42
N ILE A 152 -16.61 -5.44 -1.11
CA ILE A 152 -15.51 -5.67 -0.18
C ILE A 152 -16.03 -6.55 0.97
N PRO A 153 -15.96 -7.88 0.87
CA PRO A 153 -16.59 -8.78 1.84
C PRO A 153 -16.12 -8.61 3.29
N ILE A 154 -14.88 -8.15 3.52
CA ILE A 154 -14.36 -7.85 4.86
C ILE A 154 -15.17 -6.76 5.58
N ASN A 155 -15.96 -5.95 4.85
CA ASN A 155 -16.87 -4.96 5.42
C ASN A 155 -17.95 -5.56 6.33
N LYS A 156 -18.25 -6.85 6.18
CA LYS A 156 -19.13 -7.58 7.10
C LYS A 156 -18.51 -7.69 8.50
N LYS A 157 -17.18 -7.78 8.57
CA LYS A 157 -16.43 -7.80 9.84
C LYS A 157 -16.19 -6.40 10.37
N TYR A 158 -15.92 -5.45 9.49
CA TYR A 158 -15.64 -4.04 9.80
C TYR A 158 -16.65 -3.15 9.07
N PRO A 159 -17.84 -2.90 9.67
CA PRO A 159 -18.89 -2.11 9.03
C PRO A 159 -18.42 -0.72 8.64
N LEU A 160 -18.98 -0.19 7.55
CA LEU A 160 -18.58 1.10 6.99
C LEU A 160 -18.53 2.22 8.01
N LYS A 161 -19.48 2.26 8.97
CA LYS A 161 -19.50 3.25 10.05
C LYS A 161 -18.21 3.24 10.87
N GLU A 162 -17.74 2.07 11.28
CA GLU A 162 -16.52 1.92 12.09
C GLU A 162 -15.28 2.32 11.28
N VAL A 163 -15.25 1.95 10.00
CA VAL A 163 -14.16 2.33 9.08
C VAL A 163 -14.11 3.86 8.94
N ILE A 164 -15.25 4.53 8.72
CA ILE A 164 -15.30 5.99 8.59
C ILE A 164 -14.89 6.67 9.91
N GLU A 165 -15.34 6.17 11.05
CA GLU A 165 -14.92 6.73 12.36
C GLU A 165 -13.40 6.57 12.59
N SER A 166 -12.80 5.46 12.15
CA SER A 166 -11.34 5.31 12.22
C SER A 166 -10.59 6.27 11.26
N CYS A 167 -11.16 6.58 10.10
CA CYS A 167 -10.59 7.56 9.18
C CYS A 167 -10.74 9.01 9.70
N LYS A 168 -11.78 9.32 10.46
CA LYS A 168 -11.92 10.64 11.12
C LYS A 168 -10.92 10.82 12.28
N TYR A 169 -10.58 9.72 12.94
CA TYR A 169 -9.51 9.71 13.94
C TYR A 169 -8.15 9.99 13.33
N TYR A 170 -7.91 9.47 12.11
CA TYR A 170 -6.69 9.67 11.34
C TYR A 170 -6.49 11.12 10.94
#